data_9e866f672a169456d638891ec1248cc4
#
_entry.id   9e866f672a169456d638891ec1248cc4
#
_cell.length_a   1.000
_cell.length_b   1.000
_cell.length_c   1.000
_cell.angle_alpha   90.00
_cell.angle_beta   90.00
_cell.angle_gamma   90.00
#
_symmetry.space_group_name_H-M   'P 1'
#
loop_
_entity.id
_entity.type
_entity.pdbx_description
1 polymer ?
#
loop_
_entity_poly.entity_id
_entity_poly.type
_entity_poly.pdbx_seq_one_letter_code
_entity_poly.pdbx_strand_id
1 'polypeptide(L)'
;MPSRVENLEALLREVRACQVCAAHLPFPPKPILSAGRTAKLMIVGQAPGRRVHETGIPWNDPSGDRLRDWMQVSRDTFYDEKRIAIIPTGFCYPGKGTSGDLPPCPECAPLWHPRLRAALPGIRLTLLVGSYAQAYYLGERRYKTLTETVRNYRDYLPEFLPLPHPSPRNQMWLKRNPWFAAEVLPLLRKLVKERL
;
A
#
# COMPACT_ATOMS: atom_id res chain seq x y z
N MET A 1 -10.91 2.30 -29.84
CA MET A 1 -9.79 1.35 -30.02
C MET A 1 -9.45 0.77 -28.65
N PRO A 2 -9.34 -0.56 -28.47
CA PRO A 2 -8.92 -1.11 -27.20
C PRO A 2 -7.50 -0.62 -26.91
N SER A 3 -7.31 0.10 -25.80
CA SER A 3 -5.99 0.52 -25.34
C SER A 3 -5.12 -0.72 -25.18
N ARG A 4 -3.98 -0.75 -25.86
CA ARG A 4 -2.99 -1.82 -25.76
C ARG A 4 -2.62 -1.93 -24.28
N VAL A 5 -3.00 -3.04 -23.64
CA VAL A 5 -2.63 -3.29 -22.23
C VAL A 5 -1.12 -3.20 -22.14
N GLU A 6 -0.62 -2.25 -21.38
CA GLU A 6 0.80 -2.01 -21.22
C GLU A 6 1.47 -3.25 -20.62
N ASN A 7 2.66 -3.60 -21.13
CA ASN A 7 3.41 -4.74 -20.59
C ASN A 7 3.91 -4.41 -19.20
N LEU A 8 3.41 -5.14 -18.19
CA LEU A 8 3.73 -4.90 -16.79
C LEU A 8 5.25 -4.93 -16.52
N GLU A 9 5.98 -5.85 -17.10
CA GLU A 9 7.43 -5.96 -16.89
C GLU A 9 8.18 -4.74 -17.43
N ALA A 10 7.79 -4.24 -18.61
CA ALA A 10 8.34 -3.03 -19.18
C ALA A 10 8.02 -1.81 -18.28
N LEU A 11 6.78 -1.70 -17.82
CA LEU A 11 6.36 -0.65 -16.92
C LEU A 11 7.11 -0.69 -15.58
N LEU A 12 7.31 -1.86 -15.00
CA LEU A 12 8.07 -2.01 -13.76
C LEU A 12 9.56 -1.63 -13.94
N ARG A 13 10.16 -1.89 -15.10
CA ARG A 13 11.52 -1.41 -15.40
C ARG A 13 11.56 0.12 -15.48
N GLU A 14 10.59 0.74 -16.12
CA GLU A 14 10.47 2.20 -16.22
C GLU A 14 10.29 2.84 -14.83
N VAL A 15 9.40 2.29 -14.01
CA VAL A 15 9.20 2.73 -12.62
C VAL A 15 10.50 2.63 -11.81
N ARG A 16 11.22 1.51 -11.91
CA ARG A 16 12.49 1.31 -11.18
C ARG A 16 13.60 2.25 -11.62
N ALA A 17 13.54 2.76 -12.84
CA ALA A 17 14.47 3.76 -13.39
C ALA A 17 14.04 5.21 -13.12
N CYS A 18 12.92 5.45 -12.43
CA CYS A 18 12.36 6.78 -12.20
C CYS A 18 13.31 7.68 -11.40
N GLN A 19 13.51 8.92 -11.89
CA GLN A 19 14.35 9.95 -11.26
C GLN A 19 13.58 11.24 -10.92
N VAL A 20 12.26 11.26 -11.06
CA VAL A 20 11.43 12.47 -10.95
C VAL A 20 11.64 13.21 -9.62
N CYS A 21 11.78 12.47 -8.51
CA CYS A 21 11.90 13.03 -7.17
C CYS A 21 13.37 13.19 -6.71
N ALA A 22 14.37 12.95 -7.59
CA ALA A 22 15.79 12.89 -7.19
C ALA A 22 16.27 14.11 -6.39
N ALA A 23 15.84 15.32 -6.77
CA ALA A 23 16.24 16.56 -6.11
C ALA A 23 15.67 16.73 -4.68
N HIS A 24 14.66 15.96 -4.32
CA HIS A 24 13.94 16.08 -3.04
C HIS A 24 14.17 14.90 -2.09
N LEU A 25 14.91 13.89 -2.54
CA LEU A 25 15.18 12.68 -1.73
C LEU A 25 16.52 12.81 -0.99
N PRO A 26 16.63 12.27 0.24
CA PRO A 26 17.87 12.28 1.00
C PRO A 26 18.92 11.30 0.46
N PHE A 27 18.52 10.37 -0.40
CA PHE A 27 19.35 9.36 -1.05
C PHE A 27 19.00 9.27 -2.54
N PRO A 28 19.88 8.70 -3.38
CA PRO A 28 19.53 8.43 -4.77
C PRO A 28 18.20 7.67 -4.89
N PRO A 29 17.37 7.97 -5.89
CA PRO A 29 16.10 7.29 -6.10
C PRO A 29 16.26 5.77 -6.12
N LYS A 30 15.47 5.09 -5.31
CA LYS A 30 15.40 3.63 -5.24
C LYS A 30 13.93 3.22 -5.12
N PRO A 31 13.22 3.17 -6.24
CA PRO A 31 11.81 2.77 -6.24
C PRO A 31 11.63 1.32 -5.77
N ILE A 32 10.82 1.12 -4.73
CA ILE A 32 10.57 -0.17 -4.10
C ILE A 32 9.09 -0.49 -4.22
N LEU A 33 8.78 -1.48 -5.04
CA LEU A 33 7.45 -2.03 -5.26
C LEU A 33 7.59 -3.46 -5.77
N SER A 34 6.51 -4.24 -5.68
CA SER A 34 6.43 -5.56 -6.28
C SER A 34 5.04 -5.82 -6.86
N ALA A 35 4.96 -6.41 -8.04
CA ALA A 35 3.70 -6.73 -8.68
C ALA A 35 3.87 -7.80 -9.76
N GLY A 36 2.99 -8.78 -9.76
CA GLY A 36 2.86 -9.78 -10.82
C GLY A 36 1.49 -9.68 -11.49
N ARG A 37 1.42 -9.99 -12.77
CA ARG A 37 0.21 -9.82 -13.60
C ARG A 37 -1.02 -10.56 -13.08
N THR A 38 -0.84 -11.66 -12.37
CA THR A 38 -1.92 -12.51 -11.87
C THR A 38 -2.39 -12.13 -10.47
N ALA A 39 -1.75 -11.13 -9.82
CA ALA A 39 -2.11 -10.68 -8.48
C ALA A 39 -3.60 -10.36 -8.36
N LYS A 40 -4.21 -10.79 -7.26
CA LYS A 40 -5.62 -10.55 -6.94
C LYS A 40 -5.81 -9.52 -5.84
N LEU A 41 -4.80 -9.33 -5.04
CA LEU A 41 -4.78 -8.40 -3.92
C LEU A 41 -3.71 -7.33 -4.16
N MET A 42 -4.02 -6.07 -3.89
CA MET A 42 -3.04 -4.99 -3.90
C MET A 42 -2.95 -4.34 -2.53
N ILE A 43 -1.74 -4.06 -2.08
CA ILE A 43 -1.46 -3.33 -0.83
C ILE A 43 -0.87 -1.97 -1.21
N VAL A 44 -1.56 -0.92 -0.79
CA VAL A 44 -1.10 0.46 -0.95
C VAL A 44 -0.79 1.05 0.42
N GLY A 45 0.48 1.34 0.66
CA GLY A 45 0.96 2.04 1.86
C GLY A 45 1.38 3.47 1.56
N GLN A 46 2.13 4.09 2.48
CA GLN A 46 2.67 5.45 2.33
C GLN A 46 3.86 5.49 1.38
N ALA A 47 5.02 5.12 1.88
CA ALA A 47 6.31 5.08 1.17
C ALA A 47 7.25 4.12 1.93
N PRO A 48 8.35 3.65 1.30
CA PRO A 48 9.38 2.89 2.00
C PRO A 48 9.92 3.66 3.20
N GLY A 49 9.99 3.03 4.37
CA GLY A 49 10.76 3.54 5.50
C GLY A 49 12.26 3.28 5.32
N ARG A 50 13.11 3.81 6.21
CA ARG A 50 14.56 3.68 6.11
C ARG A 50 15.02 2.22 5.96
N ARG A 51 14.53 1.32 6.81
CA ARG A 51 14.88 -0.11 6.76
C ARG A 51 14.46 -0.77 5.44
N VAL A 52 13.31 -0.41 4.92
CA VAL A 52 12.82 -0.89 3.61
C VAL A 52 13.72 -0.36 2.49
N HIS A 53 14.13 0.91 2.55
CA HIS A 53 15.08 1.50 1.60
C HIS A 53 16.43 0.75 1.61
N GLU A 54 16.97 0.44 2.79
CA GLU A 54 18.23 -0.28 2.95
C GLU A 54 18.14 -1.69 2.37
N THR A 55 17.11 -2.45 2.71
CA THR A 55 16.95 -3.85 2.28
C THR A 55 16.39 -4.01 0.86
N GLY A 56 15.70 -3.04 0.32
CA GLY A 56 15.00 -3.12 -0.97
C GLY A 56 13.74 -4.00 -0.95
N ILE A 57 13.33 -4.50 0.21
CA ILE A 57 12.18 -5.41 0.36
C ILE A 57 11.01 -4.62 0.97
N PRO A 58 9.87 -4.47 0.26
CA PRO A 58 8.73 -3.72 0.77
C PRO A 58 8.17 -4.35 2.07
N TRP A 59 7.77 -3.52 3.04
CA TRP A 59 7.25 -3.98 4.32
C TRP A 59 8.19 -4.91 5.13
N ASN A 60 9.51 -4.81 4.93
CA ASN A 60 10.48 -5.60 5.70
C ASN A 60 10.86 -4.90 7.02
N ASP A 61 9.86 -4.60 7.82
CA ASP A 61 9.95 -3.87 9.08
C ASP A 61 8.87 -4.35 10.08
N PRO A 62 8.86 -3.87 11.34
CA PRO A 62 7.84 -4.24 12.32
C PRO A 62 6.39 -3.91 11.90
N SER A 63 6.20 -2.91 11.03
CA SER A 63 4.87 -2.61 10.48
C SER A 63 4.42 -3.70 9.52
N GLY A 64 5.34 -4.20 8.69
CA GLY A 64 5.09 -5.31 7.80
C GLY A 64 4.82 -6.63 8.54
N ASP A 65 5.54 -6.89 9.64
CA ASP A 65 5.28 -8.06 10.49
C ASP A 65 3.83 -8.02 11.00
N ARG A 66 3.41 -6.87 11.52
CA ARG A 66 2.04 -6.68 12.00
C ARG A 66 1.00 -6.76 10.88
N LEU A 67 1.29 -6.23 9.69
CA LEU A 67 0.36 -6.32 8.56
C LEU A 67 0.14 -7.78 8.15
N ARG A 68 1.19 -8.59 8.08
CA ARG A 68 1.09 -10.04 7.81
C ARG A 68 0.27 -10.76 8.88
N ASP A 69 0.47 -10.41 10.16
CA ASP A 69 -0.35 -10.94 11.26
C ASP A 69 -1.82 -10.55 11.12
N TRP A 70 -2.13 -9.29 10.80
CA TRP A 70 -3.51 -8.86 10.56
C TRP A 70 -4.17 -9.63 9.42
N MET A 71 -3.43 -9.85 8.34
CA MET A 71 -3.89 -10.60 7.17
C MET A 71 -3.90 -12.12 7.37
N GLN A 72 -3.18 -12.62 8.38
CA GLN A 72 -2.92 -14.04 8.63
C GLN A 72 -2.33 -14.76 7.40
N VAL A 73 -1.33 -14.16 6.81
CA VAL A 73 -0.56 -14.75 5.70
C VAL A 73 0.89 -14.98 6.09
N SER A 74 1.48 -16.06 5.54
CA SER A 74 2.91 -16.33 5.69
C SER A 74 3.73 -15.26 4.97
N ARG A 75 5.02 -15.18 5.33
CA ARG A 75 5.98 -14.31 4.63
C ARG A 75 6.06 -14.65 3.13
N ASP A 76 6.11 -15.93 2.79
CA ASP A 76 6.19 -16.38 1.40
C ASP A 76 4.95 -15.98 0.60
N THR A 77 3.76 -16.16 1.17
CA THR A 77 2.51 -15.71 0.53
C THR A 77 2.47 -14.19 0.36
N PHE A 78 2.94 -13.43 1.36
CA PHE A 78 2.94 -11.98 1.32
C PHE A 78 3.83 -11.41 0.21
N TYR A 79 4.95 -12.06 -0.08
CA TYR A 79 5.89 -11.65 -1.12
C TYR A 79 5.73 -12.38 -2.45
N ASP A 80 4.74 -13.26 -2.58
CA ASP A 80 4.40 -13.85 -3.88
C ASP A 80 3.72 -12.81 -4.77
N GLU A 81 4.49 -12.22 -5.68
CA GLU A 81 4.02 -11.20 -6.63
C GLU A 81 2.86 -11.67 -7.51
N LYS A 82 2.72 -12.98 -7.73
CA LYS A 82 1.61 -13.56 -8.50
C LYS A 82 0.28 -13.48 -7.75
N ARG A 83 0.32 -13.28 -6.44
CA ARG A 83 -0.83 -13.24 -5.53
C ARG A 83 -1.08 -11.84 -5.00
N ILE A 84 -0.04 -11.14 -4.54
CA ILE A 84 -0.11 -9.85 -3.87
C ILE A 84 0.79 -8.85 -4.59
N ALA A 85 0.22 -7.74 -5.05
CA ALA A 85 0.95 -6.57 -5.52
C ALA A 85 1.16 -5.59 -4.35
N ILE A 86 2.37 -5.08 -4.17
CA ILE A 86 2.72 -4.09 -3.15
C ILE A 86 3.17 -2.81 -3.85
N ILE A 87 2.30 -1.80 -3.84
CA ILE A 87 2.47 -0.57 -4.62
C ILE A 87 2.19 0.64 -3.69
N PRO A 88 3.18 1.14 -2.93
CA PRO A 88 3.00 2.28 -2.03
C PRO A 88 2.71 3.58 -2.81
N THR A 89 2.13 4.60 -2.18
CA THR A 89 1.86 5.90 -2.81
C THR A 89 3.13 6.65 -3.23
N GLY A 90 4.23 6.46 -2.52
CA GLY A 90 5.58 6.89 -2.93
C GLY A 90 6.51 5.69 -3.00
N PHE A 91 7.29 5.57 -4.06
CA PHE A 91 8.15 4.38 -4.25
C PHE A 91 9.53 4.50 -3.63
N CYS A 92 9.96 5.71 -3.29
CA CYS A 92 11.26 5.97 -2.68
C CYS A 92 11.11 6.42 -1.22
N TYR A 93 12.15 6.18 -0.41
CA TYR A 93 12.21 6.67 0.97
C TYR A 93 12.29 8.20 0.97
N PRO A 94 11.30 8.92 1.52
CA PRO A 94 11.25 10.37 1.45
C PRO A 94 12.17 11.08 2.46
N GLY A 95 12.74 10.34 3.41
CA GLY A 95 13.51 10.89 4.50
C GLY A 95 12.77 10.91 5.83
N LYS A 96 13.52 11.29 6.89
CA LYS A 96 13.01 11.36 8.26
C LYS A 96 12.59 12.80 8.59
N GLY A 97 11.38 12.96 9.09
CA GLY A 97 10.89 14.20 9.68
C GLY A 97 10.99 14.18 11.21
N THR A 98 10.44 15.21 11.85
CA THR A 98 10.44 15.37 13.32
C THR A 98 9.63 14.30 14.05
N SER A 99 8.52 13.85 13.47
CA SER A 99 7.59 12.89 14.09
C SER A 99 7.45 11.56 13.36
N GLY A 100 8.34 11.27 12.42
CA GLY A 100 8.30 10.04 11.60
C GLY A 100 8.97 10.25 10.26
N ASP A 101 8.65 9.40 9.30
CA ASP A 101 9.08 9.60 7.92
C ASP A 101 8.29 10.75 7.28
N LEU A 102 8.93 11.48 6.37
CA LEU A 102 8.30 12.52 5.59
C LEU A 102 7.15 11.97 4.72
N PRO A 103 6.24 12.84 4.24
CA PRO A 103 5.22 12.45 3.26
C PRO A 103 5.84 11.84 2.01
N PRO A 104 5.11 10.95 1.31
CA PRO A 104 5.52 10.51 -0.03
C PRO A 104 5.57 11.69 -0.99
N CYS A 105 6.47 11.61 -1.99
CA CYS A 105 6.52 12.61 -3.05
C CYS A 105 5.15 12.67 -3.76
N PRO A 106 4.51 13.85 -3.84
CA PRO A 106 3.15 13.99 -4.33
C PRO A 106 2.96 13.61 -5.79
N GLU A 107 4.01 13.73 -6.60
CA GLU A 107 3.99 13.40 -8.02
C GLU A 107 3.98 11.88 -8.28
N CYS A 108 4.48 11.09 -7.33
CA CYS A 108 4.75 9.67 -7.54
C CYS A 108 3.47 8.88 -7.85
N ALA A 109 2.45 8.98 -7.00
CA ALA A 109 1.21 8.22 -7.21
C ALA A 109 0.45 8.65 -8.47
N PRO A 110 0.21 9.96 -8.75
CA PRO A 110 -0.44 10.38 -9.99
C PRO A 110 0.27 9.92 -11.26
N LEU A 111 1.60 9.89 -11.25
CA LEU A 111 2.39 9.48 -12.41
C LEU A 111 2.28 7.97 -12.69
N TRP A 112 2.31 7.13 -11.67
CA TRP A 112 2.52 5.69 -11.84
C TRP A 112 1.30 4.82 -11.56
N HIS A 113 0.47 5.16 -10.56
CA HIS A 113 -0.63 4.29 -10.15
C HIS A 113 -1.67 4.04 -11.25
N PRO A 114 -2.09 5.03 -12.07
CA PRO A 114 -3.05 4.76 -13.14
C PRO A 114 -2.55 3.70 -14.13
N ARG A 115 -1.27 3.80 -14.53
CA ARG A 115 -0.64 2.84 -15.46
C ARG A 115 -0.49 1.46 -14.82
N LEU A 116 -0.01 1.39 -13.58
CA LEU A 116 0.14 0.13 -12.85
C LEU A 116 -1.21 -0.55 -12.62
N ARG A 117 -2.26 0.20 -12.27
CA ARG A 117 -3.62 -0.33 -12.11
C ARG A 117 -4.16 -0.90 -13.42
N ALA A 118 -3.96 -0.20 -14.53
CA ALA A 118 -4.38 -0.69 -15.85
C ALA A 118 -3.62 -1.97 -16.27
N ALA A 119 -2.34 -2.10 -15.88
CA ALA A 119 -1.52 -3.29 -16.14
C ALA A 119 -1.83 -4.48 -15.21
N LEU A 120 -2.63 -4.28 -14.17
CA LEU A 120 -3.01 -5.27 -13.16
C LEU A 120 -4.53 -5.55 -13.14
N PRO A 121 -5.14 -6.01 -14.24
CA PRO A 121 -6.59 -6.18 -14.35
C PRO A 121 -7.14 -7.28 -13.43
N GLY A 122 -6.27 -8.11 -12.87
CA GLY A 122 -6.63 -9.19 -11.94
C GLY A 122 -6.98 -8.75 -10.53
N ILE A 123 -6.62 -7.52 -10.11
CA ILE A 123 -6.84 -7.03 -8.76
C ILE A 123 -8.34 -6.98 -8.44
N ARG A 124 -8.72 -7.64 -7.35
CA ARG A 124 -10.10 -7.74 -6.85
C ARG A 124 -10.33 -6.98 -5.55
N LEU A 125 -9.26 -6.69 -4.81
CA LEU A 125 -9.31 -5.93 -3.56
C LEU A 125 -8.02 -5.14 -3.42
N THR A 126 -8.14 -3.88 -3.01
CA THR A 126 -7.01 -3.03 -2.64
C THR A 126 -7.08 -2.66 -1.16
N LEU A 127 -6.06 -3.02 -0.39
CA LEU A 127 -5.90 -2.59 0.99
C LEU A 127 -5.27 -1.19 1.02
N LEU A 128 -5.99 -0.20 1.55
CA LEU A 128 -5.53 1.19 1.66
C LEU A 128 -4.99 1.43 3.08
N VAL A 129 -3.68 1.27 3.25
CA VAL A 129 -3.00 1.25 4.55
C VAL A 129 -2.50 2.65 4.93
N GLY A 130 -3.20 3.30 5.85
CA GLY A 130 -2.89 4.64 6.34
C GLY A 130 -3.49 5.78 5.51
N SER A 131 -3.31 7.01 6.00
CA SER A 131 -4.00 8.20 5.49
C SER A 131 -3.63 8.58 4.05
N TYR A 132 -2.37 8.39 3.64
CA TYR A 132 -1.93 8.75 2.28
C TYR A 132 -2.56 7.87 1.21
N ALA A 133 -2.60 6.55 1.42
CA ALA A 133 -3.27 5.62 0.52
C ALA A 133 -4.77 5.91 0.43
N GLN A 134 -5.42 6.16 1.56
CA GLN A 134 -6.84 6.52 1.61
C GLN A 134 -7.10 7.87 0.92
N ALA A 135 -6.26 8.87 1.14
CA ALA A 135 -6.39 10.16 0.49
C ALA A 135 -6.31 10.05 -1.04
N TYR A 136 -5.34 9.31 -1.54
CA TYR A 136 -5.14 9.17 -2.98
C TYR A 136 -6.25 8.39 -3.68
N TYR A 137 -6.66 7.25 -3.11
CA TYR A 137 -7.63 6.37 -3.77
C TYR A 137 -9.09 6.72 -3.52
N LEU A 138 -9.40 7.27 -2.35
CA LEU A 138 -10.78 7.59 -1.98
C LEU A 138 -11.13 9.06 -2.28
N GLY A 139 -10.14 9.96 -2.29
CA GLY A 139 -10.37 11.39 -2.54
C GLY A 139 -11.43 11.96 -1.61
N GLU A 140 -12.45 12.59 -2.18
CA GLU A 140 -13.59 13.17 -1.45
C GLU A 140 -14.55 12.12 -0.86
N ARG A 141 -14.47 10.85 -1.30
CA ARG A 141 -15.28 9.75 -0.74
C ARG A 141 -14.85 9.35 0.68
N ARG A 142 -13.65 9.75 1.13
CA ARG A 142 -13.20 9.45 2.49
C ARG A 142 -13.95 10.31 3.51
N TYR A 143 -14.15 9.75 4.70
CA TYR A 143 -14.67 10.51 5.82
C TYR A 143 -13.64 11.51 6.34
N LYS A 144 -14.09 12.45 7.20
CA LYS A 144 -13.27 13.55 7.73
C LYS A 144 -11.99 13.06 8.44
N THR A 145 -12.06 11.93 9.10
CA THR A 145 -10.92 11.34 9.81
C THR A 145 -10.60 9.94 9.30
N LEU A 146 -9.34 9.51 9.48
CA LEU A 146 -8.91 8.13 9.22
C LEU A 146 -9.77 7.14 10.00
N THR A 147 -10.07 7.44 11.27
CA THR A 147 -10.88 6.57 12.13
C THR A 147 -12.28 6.35 11.56
N GLU A 148 -12.95 7.42 11.15
CA GLU A 148 -14.28 7.34 10.52
C GLU A 148 -14.21 6.58 9.18
N THR A 149 -13.21 6.85 8.35
CA THR A 149 -13.01 6.13 7.08
C THR A 149 -12.85 4.62 7.31
N VAL A 150 -12.03 4.24 8.30
CA VAL A 150 -11.85 2.82 8.66
C VAL A 150 -13.12 2.24 9.29
N ARG A 151 -13.85 3.01 10.11
CA ARG A 151 -15.10 2.54 10.75
C ARG A 151 -16.20 2.24 9.71
N ASN A 152 -16.27 3.06 8.67
CA ASN A 152 -17.23 2.92 7.58
C ASN A 152 -16.66 2.15 6.37
N TYR A 153 -15.78 1.19 6.60
CA TYR A 153 -15.10 0.43 5.54
C TYR A 153 -16.05 -0.24 4.53
N ARG A 154 -17.28 -0.55 4.93
CA ARG A 154 -18.28 -1.20 4.08
C ARG A 154 -18.66 -0.37 2.85
N ASP A 155 -18.57 0.96 2.95
CA ASP A 155 -18.91 1.89 1.87
C ASP A 155 -17.91 1.82 0.70
N TYR A 156 -16.75 1.18 0.91
CA TYR A 156 -15.68 1.07 -0.08
C TYR A 156 -15.52 -0.33 -0.66
N LEU A 157 -16.21 -1.32 -0.07
CA LEU A 157 -16.19 -2.69 -0.59
C LEU A 157 -17.03 -2.78 -1.88
N PRO A 158 -16.73 -3.74 -2.77
CA PRO A 158 -15.67 -4.77 -2.65
C PRO A 158 -14.27 -4.32 -3.13
N GLU A 159 -14.14 -3.09 -3.62
CA GLU A 159 -12.93 -2.61 -4.30
C GLU A 159 -11.80 -2.23 -3.31
N PHE A 160 -12.15 -1.52 -2.25
CA PHE A 160 -11.19 -1.01 -1.27
C PHE A 160 -11.51 -1.46 0.16
N LEU A 161 -10.46 -1.71 0.94
CA LEU A 161 -10.56 -1.87 2.39
C LEU A 161 -9.58 -0.89 3.07
N PRO A 162 -10.06 0.21 3.63
CA PRO A 162 -9.23 1.14 4.38
C PRO A 162 -8.80 0.55 5.71
N LEU A 163 -7.50 0.66 6.03
CA LEU A 163 -6.89 0.17 7.26
C LEU A 163 -6.07 1.29 7.91
N PRO A 164 -5.93 1.32 9.25
CA PRO A 164 -4.93 2.15 9.90
C PRO A 164 -3.54 1.65 9.52
N HIS A 165 -2.52 2.52 9.66
CA HIS A 165 -1.15 2.07 9.46
C HIS A 165 -0.73 1.12 10.61
N PRO A 166 -0.14 -0.06 10.32
CA PRO A 166 0.23 -1.06 11.33
C PRO A 166 1.48 -0.71 12.15
N SER A 167 1.91 0.54 12.11
CA SER A 167 3.07 1.01 12.88
C SER A 167 2.91 0.73 14.38
N PRO A 168 4.00 0.34 15.07
CA PRO A 168 4.03 0.29 16.54
C PRO A 168 3.57 1.59 17.22
N ARG A 169 3.73 2.74 16.57
CA ARG A 169 3.27 4.04 17.08
C ARG A 169 1.74 4.15 17.20
N ASN A 170 0.99 3.32 16.47
CA ASN A 170 -0.47 3.33 16.48
C ASN A 170 -1.09 2.44 17.57
N GLN A 171 -0.32 1.98 18.57
CA GLN A 171 -0.84 1.18 19.68
C GLN A 171 -1.99 1.88 20.43
N MET A 172 -1.86 3.18 20.68
CA MET A 172 -2.91 3.95 21.36
C MET A 172 -4.19 4.04 20.54
N TRP A 173 -4.06 4.15 19.21
CA TRP A 173 -5.20 4.11 18.32
C TRP A 173 -5.92 2.75 18.40
N LEU A 174 -5.19 1.66 18.34
CA LEU A 174 -5.74 0.30 18.44
C LEU A 174 -6.45 0.08 19.78
N LYS A 175 -5.87 0.54 20.89
CA LYS A 175 -6.50 0.46 22.21
C LYS A 175 -7.81 1.26 22.30
N ARG A 176 -7.88 2.43 21.66
CA ARG A 176 -9.07 3.29 21.63
C ARG A 176 -10.14 2.80 20.65
N ASN A 177 -9.80 1.90 19.75
CA ASN A 177 -10.68 1.40 18.69
C ASN A 177 -10.74 -0.14 18.69
N PRO A 178 -11.22 -0.79 19.79
CA PRO A 178 -11.24 -2.26 19.89
C PRO A 178 -12.10 -2.93 18.82
N TRP A 179 -13.09 -2.21 18.27
CA TRP A 179 -13.91 -2.66 17.16
C TRP A 179 -13.09 -3.03 15.92
N PHE A 180 -11.93 -2.40 15.71
CA PHE A 180 -11.07 -2.75 14.59
C PHE A 180 -10.63 -4.22 14.65
N ALA A 181 -10.18 -4.67 15.81
CA ALA A 181 -9.79 -6.06 16.01
C ALA A 181 -11.00 -7.01 15.98
N ALA A 182 -12.15 -6.59 16.49
CA ALA A 182 -13.34 -7.42 16.59
C ALA A 182 -14.13 -7.54 15.28
N GLU A 183 -14.13 -6.51 14.44
CA GLU A 183 -14.97 -6.45 13.24
C GLU A 183 -14.14 -6.44 11.94
N VAL A 184 -13.10 -5.58 11.86
CA VAL A 184 -12.37 -5.37 10.60
C VAL A 184 -11.35 -6.46 10.33
N LEU A 185 -10.60 -6.91 11.36
CA LEU A 185 -9.59 -7.95 11.15
C LEU A 185 -10.19 -9.31 10.74
N PRO A 186 -11.30 -9.81 11.32
CA PRO A 186 -11.93 -11.03 10.84
C PRO A 186 -12.39 -10.93 9.38
N LEU A 187 -12.96 -9.77 9.00
CA LEU A 187 -13.33 -9.53 7.60
C LEU A 187 -12.11 -9.47 6.68
N LEU A 188 -11.06 -8.74 7.06
CA LEU A 188 -9.81 -8.69 6.30
C LEU A 188 -9.28 -10.09 6.01
N ARG A 189 -9.19 -10.95 7.03
CA ARG A 189 -8.72 -12.35 6.90
C ARG A 189 -9.59 -13.16 5.96
N LYS A 190 -10.92 -13.04 6.08
CA LYS A 190 -11.86 -13.67 5.17
C LYS A 190 -11.63 -13.22 3.73
N LEU A 191 -11.60 -11.89 3.50
CA LEU A 191 -11.41 -11.32 2.17
C LEU A 191 -10.06 -11.69 1.55
N VAL A 192 -9.00 -11.74 2.33
CA VAL A 192 -7.67 -12.19 1.89
C VAL A 192 -7.71 -13.66 1.50
N LYS A 193 -8.25 -14.54 2.34
CA LYS A 193 -8.35 -15.98 2.07
C LYS A 193 -9.15 -16.30 0.79
N GLU A 194 -10.20 -15.53 0.51
CA GLU A 194 -11.03 -15.71 -0.69
C GLU A 194 -10.33 -15.28 -2.00
N ARG A 195 -9.24 -14.54 -1.92
CA ARG A 195 -8.54 -13.96 -3.08
C ARG A 195 -7.14 -14.54 -3.32
N LEU A 196 -6.61 -15.25 -2.35
CA LEU A 196 -5.31 -15.92 -2.43
C LEU A 196 -5.45 -17.42 -2.61
#